data_52a339ae6f85f7bd2c73a471b2100106
#
_entry.id   52a339ae6f85f7bd2c73a471b2100106
#
_cell.length_a   1.000
_cell.length_b   1.000
_cell.length_c   1.000
_cell.angle_alpha   90.00
_cell.angle_beta   90.00
_cell.angle_gamma   90.00
#
_symmetry.space_group_name_H-M   'P 1'
#
loop_
_entity.id
_entity.type
_entity.pdbx_description
1 polymer ?
#
loop_
_entity_poly.entity_id
_entity_poly.type
_entity_poly.pdbx_seq_one_letter_code
_entity_poly.pdbx_strand_id
1 'polypeptide(L)'
;MKKTEKQNTGKLKIIPLGGLEQIGMNITAFEYEDSIIVVDCGLSFPEDDMLGIDLVIPDITYLKENIDKVKGFFITHGHEDHIGAIPYVLKEINVPIYATKLTIGIIDRKLEEHGMLKTVKRKVVKYGQHINLGCFRVEFIKTNHSIQDAAALAIYSPAGIVVHTGDFKVDYTPVFGAVSYTHLRAHETVLDL
;
A
#
# COMPACT_ATOMS: atom_id res chain seq x y z
N MET A 1 -29.97 23.08 19.20
CA MET A 1 -30.23 22.14 18.05
C MET A 1 -29.11 21.15 18.02
N LYS A 2 -29.33 19.87 18.43
CA LYS A 2 -28.37 18.80 18.31
C LYS A 2 -28.31 18.43 16.82
N LYS A 3 -27.14 18.60 16.18
CA LYS A 3 -26.88 18.03 14.87
C LYS A 3 -26.96 16.50 15.03
N THR A 4 -27.95 15.89 14.45
CA THR A 4 -28.04 14.43 14.28
C THR A 4 -26.87 14.06 13.36
N GLU A 5 -25.82 13.46 13.94
CA GLU A 5 -24.80 12.77 13.15
C GLU A 5 -25.51 11.71 12.33
N LYS A 6 -25.50 11.84 11.01
CA LYS A 6 -25.91 10.76 10.11
C LYS A 6 -25.02 9.55 10.45
N GLN A 7 -25.61 8.51 11.00
CA GLN A 7 -24.94 7.23 11.13
C GLN A 7 -24.46 6.82 9.74
N ASN A 8 -23.16 6.78 9.55
CA ASN A 8 -22.53 6.33 8.32
C ASN A 8 -22.70 4.81 8.25
N THR A 9 -23.57 4.32 7.38
CA THR A 9 -23.91 2.89 7.24
C THR A 9 -23.02 2.15 6.24
N GLY A 10 -22.06 2.85 5.62
CA GLY A 10 -21.13 2.27 4.66
C GLY A 10 -20.20 1.25 5.33
N LYS A 11 -19.83 0.20 4.61
CA LYS A 11 -18.88 -0.83 5.07
C LYS A 11 -17.55 -0.63 4.37
N LEU A 12 -16.46 -0.63 5.16
CA LEU A 12 -15.12 -0.78 4.61
C LEU A 12 -14.92 -2.23 4.21
N LYS A 13 -14.56 -2.46 2.95
CA LYS A 13 -14.12 -3.77 2.46
C LYS A 13 -12.59 -3.78 2.39
N ILE A 14 -11.99 -4.83 2.89
CA ILE A 14 -10.56 -5.13 2.77
C ILE A 14 -10.48 -6.38 1.89
N ILE A 15 -9.89 -6.23 0.71
CA ILE A 15 -9.92 -7.22 -0.36
C ILE A 15 -8.48 -7.56 -0.73
N PRO A 16 -7.92 -8.65 -0.18
CA PRO A 16 -6.63 -9.16 -0.65
C PRO A 16 -6.79 -9.68 -2.09
N LEU A 17 -5.97 -9.17 -3.00
CA LEU A 17 -5.90 -9.63 -4.38
C LEU A 17 -4.69 -10.55 -4.61
N GLY A 18 -3.84 -10.69 -3.58
CA GLY A 18 -2.69 -11.57 -3.51
C GLY A 18 -2.03 -11.50 -2.14
N GLY A 19 -1.00 -12.32 -1.92
CA GLY A 19 -0.21 -12.32 -0.68
C GLY A 19 -0.80 -13.09 0.50
N LEU A 20 -1.91 -13.84 0.31
CA LEU A 20 -2.47 -14.71 1.35
C LEU A 20 -2.02 -16.16 1.13
N GLU A 21 -1.54 -16.80 2.21
CA GLU A 21 -1.05 -18.19 2.21
C GLU A 21 0.06 -18.46 1.17
N GLN A 22 0.76 -17.42 0.74
CA GLN A 22 1.86 -17.48 -0.22
C GLN A 22 2.90 -16.41 0.08
N ILE A 23 4.11 -16.59 -0.43
CA ILE A 23 5.17 -15.59 -0.39
C ILE A 23 5.12 -14.77 -1.68
N GLY A 24 5.07 -13.46 -1.56
CA GLY A 24 4.99 -12.55 -2.71
C GLY A 24 3.57 -12.13 -3.10
N MET A 25 3.46 -11.43 -4.23
CA MET A 25 2.21 -10.88 -4.77
C MET A 25 1.40 -10.05 -3.76
N ASN A 26 2.08 -9.29 -2.90
CA ASN A 26 1.39 -8.45 -1.92
C ASN A 26 0.60 -7.34 -2.62
N ILE A 27 -0.72 -7.42 -2.54
CA ILE A 27 -1.63 -6.42 -3.06
C ILE A 27 -2.97 -6.51 -2.32
N THR A 28 -3.40 -5.39 -1.74
CA THR A 28 -4.67 -5.32 -0.99
C THR A 28 -5.44 -4.07 -1.36
N ALA A 29 -6.69 -4.24 -1.78
CA ALA A 29 -7.60 -3.14 -2.04
C ALA A 29 -8.44 -2.82 -0.79
N PHE A 30 -8.60 -1.52 -0.52
CA PHE A 30 -9.49 -0.98 0.50
C PHE A 30 -10.59 -0.21 -0.21
N GLU A 31 -11.83 -0.69 -0.11
CA GLU A 31 -12.99 -0.06 -0.74
C GLU A 31 -13.95 0.48 0.31
N TYR A 32 -14.35 1.71 0.12
CA TYR A 32 -15.47 2.32 0.83
C TYR A 32 -16.30 3.14 -0.16
N GLU A 33 -17.55 2.71 -0.39
CA GLU A 33 -18.49 3.30 -1.34
C GLU A 33 -17.91 3.45 -2.76
N ASP A 34 -17.61 4.68 -3.20
CA ASP A 34 -17.12 5.04 -4.53
C ASP A 34 -15.59 5.24 -4.59
N SER A 35 -14.88 4.87 -3.55
CA SER A 35 -13.45 5.05 -3.45
C SER A 35 -12.74 3.74 -3.15
N ILE A 36 -11.71 3.44 -3.96
CA ILE A 36 -10.78 2.32 -3.76
C ILE A 36 -9.37 2.88 -3.71
N ILE A 37 -8.61 2.52 -2.69
CA ILE A 37 -7.16 2.66 -2.65
C ILE A 37 -6.53 1.27 -2.60
N VAL A 38 -5.34 1.14 -3.15
CA VAL A 38 -4.62 -0.14 -3.19
C VAL A 38 -3.32 0.01 -2.43
N VAL A 39 -3.00 -0.95 -1.59
CA VAL A 39 -1.74 -1.03 -0.86
C VAL A 39 -0.90 -2.13 -1.48
N ASP A 40 0.31 -1.75 -1.90
CA ASP A 40 1.30 -2.54 -2.60
C ASP A 40 0.83 -3.07 -3.97
N CYS A 41 1.77 -3.57 -4.77
CA CYS A 41 1.53 -4.12 -6.09
C CYS A 41 2.70 -5.06 -6.45
N GLY A 42 2.78 -6.15 -5.71
CA GLY A 42 3.89 -7.09 -5.78
C GLY A 42 3.73 -8.14 -6.86
N LEU A 43 4.85 -8.75 -7.23
CA LEU A 43 4.89 -9.97 -8.03
C LEU A 43 5.27 -11.17 -7.15
N SER A 44 5.14 -12.35 -7.70
CA SER A 44 5.71 -13.60 -7.20
C SER A 44 6.60 -14.23 -8.27
N PHE A 45 7.55 -15.04 -7.84
CA PHE A 45 8.30 -15.88 -8.76
C PHE A 45 7.50 -17.15 -9.06
N PRO A 46 7.63 -17.71 -10.28
CA PRO A 46 6.94 -18.95 -10.63
C PRO A 46 7.43 -20.12 -9.78
N GLU A 47 6.57 -21.11 -9.57
CA GLU A 47 6.93 -22.38 -8.98
C GLU A 47 7.70 -23.25 -9.98
N ASP A 48 8.40 -24.27 -9.50
CA ASP A 48 9.29 -25.11 -10.33
C ASP A 48 8.57 -25.85 -11.48
N ASP A 49 7.27 -26.06 -11.36
CA ASP A 49 6.42 -26.71 -12.38
C ASP A 49 5.88 -25.72 -13.44
N MET A 50 6.02 -24.42 -13.23
CA MET A 50 5.59 -23.36 -14.16
C MET A 50 6.66 -23.09 -15.24
N LEU A 51 6.94 -24.11 -16.08
CA LEU A 51 7.97 -24.01 -17.10
C LEU A 51 7.70 -22.90 -18.12
N GLY A 52 8.70 -22.04 -18.37
CA GLY A 52 8.61 -20.94 -19.33
C GLY A 52 7.88 -19.70 -18.83
N ILE A 53 7.55 -19.64 -17.55
CA ILE A 53 7.02 -18.46 -16.88
C ILE A 53 8.17 -17.74 -16.16
N ASP A 54 8.35 -16.45 -16.41
CA ASP A 54 9.40 -15.63 -15.79
C ASP A 54 8.95 -14.98 -14.49
N LEU A 55 7.66 -14.62 -14.40
CA LEU A 55 7.06 -13.97 -13.23
C LEU A 55 5.55 -14.17 -13.18
N VAL A 56 5.00 -14.08 -11.98
CA VAL A 56 3.56 -14.16 -11.72
C VAL A 56 3.08 -12.82 -11.17
N ILE A 57 2.04 -12.27 -11.78
CA ILE A 57 1.42 -11.01 -11.34
C ILE A 57 0.03 -11.28 -10.77
N PRO A 58 -0.49 -10.42 -9.85
CA PRO A 58 -1.79 -10.62 -9.27
C PRO A 58 -2.92 -10.47 -10.29
N ASP A 59 -4.04 -11.14 -10.06
CA ASP A 59 -5.28 -10.89 -10.79
C ASP A 59 -5.90 -9.56 -10.33
N ILE A 60 -5.97 -8.62 -11.27
CA ILE A 60 -6.50 -7.27 -11.03
C ILE A 60 -7.90 -7.07 -11.63
N THR A 61 -8.60 -8.15 -11.98
CA THR A 61 -9.94 -8.08 -12.58
C THR A 61 -10.88 -7.23 -11.74
N TYR A 62 -10.86 -7.40 -10.41
CA TYR A 62 -11.65 -6.58 -9.50
C TYR A 62 -11.39 -5.08 -9.65
N LEU A 63 -10.14 -4.66 -9.77
CA LEU A 63 -9.76 -3.26 -9.94
C LEU A 63 -10.17 -2.73 -11.33
N LYS A 64 -10.06 -3.55 -12.35
CA LYS A 64 -10.48 -3.20 -13.73
C LYS A 64 -11.98 -2.97 -13.83
N GLU A 65 -12.77 -3.86 -13.22
CA GLU A 65 -14.24 -3.74 -13.17
C GLU A 65 -14.72 -2.52 -12.36
N ASN A 66 -13.87 -2.01 -11.45
CA ASN A 66 -14.17 -0.86 -10.61
C ASN A 66 -13.23 0.33 -10.88
N ILE A 67 -12.71 0.47 -12.10
CA ILE A 67 -11.65 1.44 -12.44
C ILE A 67 -11.99 2.88 -12.05
N ASP A 68 -13.23 3.30 -12.18
CA ASP A 68 -13.69 4.66 -11.85
C ASP A 68 -13.56 4.98 -10.35
N LYS A 69 -13.57 3.94 -9.52
CA LYS A 69 -13.41 4.05 -8.07
C LYS A 69 -11.95 4.03 -7.64
N VAL A 70 -11.03 3.46 -8.43
CA VAL A 70 -9.61 3.32 -8.06
C VAL A 70 -8.94 4.69 -8.08
N LYS A 71 -8.46 5.13 -6.91
CA LYS A 71 -7.90 6.49 -6.73
C LYS A 71 -6.37 6.51 -6.74
N GLY A 72 -5.70 5.41 -6.35
CA GLY A 72 -4.24 5.36 -6.34
C GLY A 72 -3.67 4.18 -5.56
N PHE A 73 -2.36 3.99 -5.73
CA PHE A 73 -1.56 2.99 -5.01
C PHE A 73 -0.73 3.65 -3.91
N PHE A 74 -0.71 3.03 -2.75
CA PHE A 74 0.16 3.36 -1.62
C PHE A 74 1.15 2.22 -1.43
N ILE A 75 2.44 2.50 -1.57
CA ILE A 75 3.48 1.47 -1.52
C ILE A 75 4.24 1.57 -0.20
N THR A 76 4.30 0.45 0.51
CA THR A 76 4.94 0.35 1.83
C THR A 76 6.46 0.41 1.74
N HIS A 77 7.07 -0.32 0.80
CA HIS A 77 8.52 -0.35 0.59
C HIS A 77 8.89 -0.93 -0.78
N GLY A 78 10.19 -0.99 -1.08
CA GLY A 78 10.70 -1.24 -2.43
C GLY A 78 11.12 -2.68 -2.74
N HIS A 79 10.65 -3.72 -2.03
CA HIS A 79 10.90 -5.10 -2.41
C HIS A 79 10.01 -5.55 -3.59
N GLU A 80 10.48 -6.53 -4.36
CA GLU A 80 9.81 -7.00 -5.57
C GLU A 80 8.42 -7.55 -5.32
N ASP A 81 8.22 -8.23 -4.22
CA ASP A 81 6.93 -8.75 -3.79
C ASP A 81 5.94 -7.69 -3.33
N HIS A 82 6.35 -6.40 -3.34
CA HIS A 82 5.50 -5.23 -3.05
C HIS A 82 5.43 -4.23 -4.22
N ILE A 83 6.40 -4.22 -5.16
CA ILE A 83 6.42 -3.28 -6.27
C ILE A 83 6.57 -3.94 -7.65
N GLY A 84 6.88 -5.22 -7.71
CA GLY A 84 7.32 -5.87 -8.94
C GLY A 84 6.25 -5.91 -10.03
N ALA A 85 4.97 -5.96 -9.68
CA ALA A 85 3.87 -5.96 -10.65
C ALA A 85 3.48 -4.56 -11.15
N ILE A 86 4.00 -3.47 -10.57
CA ILE A 86 3.64 -2.09 -10.91
C ILE A 86 3.67 -1.81 -12.42
N PRO A 87 4.72 -2.14 -13.18
CA PRO A 87 4.76 -1.82 -14.61
C PRO A 87 3.68 -2.54 -15.42
N TYR A 88 3.29 -3.73 -14.98
CA TYR A 88 2.28 -4.54 -15.66
C TYR A 88 0.87 -4.05 -15.35
N VAL A 89 0.59 -3.83 -14.08
CA VAL A 89 -0.71 -3.38 -13.59
C VAL A 89 -1.03 -1.96 -14.07
N LEU A 90 -0.07 -1.04 -14.05
CA LEU A 90 -0.30 0.35 -14.47
C LEU A 90 -0.44 0.55 -15.97
N LYS A 91 -0.14 -0.44 -16.81
CA LYS A 91 -0.52 -0.43 -18.23
C LYS A 91 -2.04 -0.46 -18.39
N GLU A 92 -2.73 -1.11 -17.47
CA GLU A 92 -4.20 -1.29 -17.49
C GLU A 92 -4.92 -0.31 -16.56
N ILE A 93 -4.32 0.02 -15.42
CA ILE A 93 -4.90 0.89 -14.38
C ILE A 93 -3.93 2.02 -14.06
N ASN A 94 -3.90 3.07 -14.88
CA ASN A 94 -2.96 4.19 -14.72
C ASN A 94 -3.48 5.22 -13.71
N VAL A 95 -3.20 4.99 -12.44
CA VAL A 95 -3.52 5.90 -11.33
C VAL A 95 -2.24 6.31 -10.58
N PRO A 96 -2.27 7.38 -9.77
CA PRO A 96 -1.10 7.85 -9.04
C PRO A 96 -0.54 6.84 -8.03
N ILE A 97 0.80 6.83 -7.87
CA ILE A 97 1.53 6.09 -6.84
C ILE A 97 2.00 7.06 -5.76
N TYR A 98 1.89 6.64 -4.51
CA TYR A 98 2.37 7.33 -3.31
C TYR A 98 3.32 6.42 -2.54
N ALA A 99 4.55 6.85 -2.31
CA ALA A 99 5.55 6.10 -1.55
C ALA A 99 6.63 7.02 -0.98
N THR A 100 7.48 6.47 -0.13
CA THR A 100 8.68 7.14 0.38
C THR A 100 9.71 7.37 -0.72
N LYS A 101 10.71 8.22 -0.44
CA LYS A 101 11.67 8.68 -1.46
C LYS A 101 12.46 7.55 -2.11
N LEU A 102 13.02 6.63 -1.30
CA LEU A 102 13.80 5.51 -1.83
C LEU A 102 12.90 4.58 -2.65
N THR A 103 11.73 4.26 -2.14
CA THR A 103 10.75 3.39 -2.83
C THR A 103 10.35 3.99 -4.20
N ILE A 104 10.09 5.31 -4.27
CA ILE A 104 9.84 5.98 -5.56
C ILE A 104 11.05 5.87 -6.49
N GLY A 105 12.27 6.03 -5.98
CA GLY A 105 13.48 5.89 -6.79
C GLY A 105 13.65 4.50 -7.41
N ILE A 106 13.29 3.45 -6.68
CA ILE A 106 13.30 2.06 -7.19
C ILE A 106 12.19 1.87 -8.24
N ILE A 107 10.98 2.36 -7.95
CA ILE A 107 9.85 2.31 -8.90
C ILE A 107 10.18 3.07 -10.19
N ASP A 108 10.85 4.22 -10.10
CA ASP A 108 11.25 5.02 -11.27
C ASP A 108 12.14 4.22 -12.22
N ARG A 109 13.10 3.45 -11.69
CA ARG A 109 13.94 2.55 -12.49
C ARG A 109 13.11 1.51 -13.24
N LYS A 110 12.19 0.85 -12.55
CA LYS A 110 11.29 -0.13 -13.16
C LYS A 110 10.42 0.50 -14.25
N LEU A 111 9.86 1.66 -14.00
CA LEU A 111 9.04 2.38 -14.98
C LEU A 111 9.86 2.84 -16.18
N GLU A 112 11.14 3.21 -15.98
CA GLU A 112 12.06 3.56 -17.06
C GLU A 112 12.33 2.38 -17.99
N GLU A 113 12.64 1.20 -17.42
CA GLU A 113 12.86 -0.05 -18.16
C GLU A 113 11.63 -0.45 -19.00
N HIS A 114 10.43 -0.12 -18.55
CA HIS A 114 9.18 -0.37 -19.26
C HIS A 114 8.69 0.80 -20.12
N GLY A 115 9.47 1.90 -20.22
CA GLY A 115 9.10 3.08 -21.00
C GLY A 115 7.94 3.90 -20.44
N MET A 116 7.59 3.70 -19.14
CA MET A 116 6.42 4.29 -18.50
C MET A 116 6.73 5.48 -17.60
N LEU A 117 8.00 5.86 -17.45
CA LEU A 117 8.42 6.91 -16.51
C LEU A 117 7.69 8.25 -16.72
N LYS A 118 7.31 8.59 -17.95
CA LYS A 118 6.63 9.86 -18.27
C LYS A 118 5.11 9.80 -18.13
N THR A 119 4.53 8.61 -18.14
CA THR A 119 3.06 8.41 -18.16
C THR A 119 2.46 8.18 -16.79
N VAL A 120 3.23 7.63 -15.85
CA VAL A 120 2.77 7.31 -14.50
C VAL A 120 3.03 8.49 -13.55
N LYS A 121 2.01 8.92 -12.83
CA LYS A 121 2.15 9.95 -11.78
C LYS A 121 2.67 9.33 -10.49
N ARG A 122 3.76 9.85 -9.96
CA ARG A 122 4.37 9.42 -8.70
C ARG A 122 4.51 10.58 -7.74
N LYS A 123 4.28 10.35 -6.47
CA LYS A 123 4.39 11.35 -5.41
C LYS A 123 5.18 10.83 -4.23
N VAL A 124 6.30 11.48 -3.95
CA VAL A 124 7.09 11.20 -2.74
C VAL A 124 6.32 11.69 -1.53
N VAL A 125 6.17 10.81 -0.54
CA VAL A 125 5.52 11.09 0.74
C VAL A 125 6.54 10.99 1.87
N LYS A 126 6.43 11.86 2.86
CA LYS A 126 7.25 11.82 4.08
C LYS A 126 6.48 11.13 5.20
N TYR A 127 7.21 10.55 6.16
CA TYR A 127 6.60 10.02 7.39
C TYR A 127 5.83 11.11 8.13
N GLY A 128 4.68 10.74 8.68
CA GLY A 128 3.74 11.66 9.33
C GLY A 128 2.93 12.52 8.34
N GLN A 129 3.19 12.43 7.05
CA GLN A 129 2.41 13.14 6.04
C GLN A 129 1.12 12.38 5.74
N HIS A 130 0.02 13.11 5.68
CA HIS A 130 -1.29 12.59 5.29
C HIS A 130 -1.57 12.86 3.82
N ILE A 131 -2.12 11.87 3.14
CA ILE A 131 -2.61 11.98 1.77
C ILE A 131 -4.12 11.73 1.80
N ASN A 132 -4.88 12.71 1.33
CA ASN A 132 -6.32 12.55 1.16
C ASN A 132 -6.62 12.10 -0.27
N LEU A 133 -7.35 11.00 -0.42
CA LEU A 133 -7.66 10.40 -1.71
C LEU A 133 -9.04 9.74 -1.68
N GLY A 134 -10.01 10.32 -2.38
CA GLY A 134 -11.42 9.96 -2.21
C GLY A 134 -11.88 10.17 -0.77
N CYS A 135 -12.53 9.18 -0.17
CA CYS A 135 -12.96 9.21 1.23
C CYS A 135 -11.85 8.79 2.22
N PHE A 136 -10.69 8.36 1.72
CA PHE A 136 -9.58 7.91 2.54
C PHE A 136 -8.60 9.04 2.87
N ARG A 137 -8.03 8.96 4.07
CA ARG A 137 -6.84 9.72 4.48
C ARG A 137 -5.80 8.69 4.92
N VAL A 138 -4.64 8.69 4.28
CA VAL A 138 -3.56 7.73 4.54
C VAL A 138 -2.35 8.44 5.09
N GLU A 139 -1.83 7.97 6.22
CA GLU A 139 -0.61 8.44 6.87
C GLU A 139 0.49 7.39 6.73
N PHE A 140 1.70 7.84 6.38
CA PHE A 140 2.90 7.01 6.33
C PHE A 140 3.61 7.02 7.68
N ILE A 141 3.77 5.85 8.28
CA ILE A 141 4.42 5.65 9.58
C ILE A 141 5.72 4.91 9.35
N LYS A 142 6.82 5.42 9.91
CA LYS A 142 8.12 4.78 9.75
C LYS A 142 8.15 3.41 10.42
N THR A 143 8.64 2.39 9.69
CA THR A 143 8.91 1.05 10.22
C THR A 143 10.36 0.64 9.97
N ASN A 144 10.85 -0.36 10.70
CA ASN A 144 12.13 -1.00 10.43
C ASN A 144 11.90 -2.28 9.64
N HIS A 145 12.66 -2.43 8.57
CA HIS A 145 12.64 -3.63 7.73
C HIS A 145 14.05 -3.88 7.17
N SER A 146 14.22 -4.90 6.33
CA SER A 146 15.51 -5.20 5.68
C SER A 146 15.88 -4.19 4.58
N ILE A 147 14.96 -3.36 4.14
CA ILE A 147 15.19 -2.24 3.23
C ILE A 147 14.89 -0.91 3.93
N GLN A 148 15.63 0.14 3.57
CA GLN A 148 15.39 1.49 4.09
C GLN A 148 14.10 2.09 3.54
N ASP A 149 13.61 3.11 4.24
CA ASP A 149 12.39 3.86 3.88
C ASP A 149 11.11 3.00 3.87
N ALA A 150 11.09 1.87 4.57
CA ALA A 150 9.86 1.11 4.78
C ALA A 150 8.86 1.86 5.65
N ALA A 151 7.58 1.70 5.31
CA ALA A 151 6.47 2.37 6.00
C ALA A 151 5.32 1.41 6.28
N ALA A 152 4.70 1.57 7.45
CA ALA A 152 3.33 1.17 7.70
C ALA A 152 2.38 2.30 7.28
N LEU A 153 1.13 1.97 7.08
CA LEU A 153 0.09 2.91 6.67
C LEU A 153 -1.05 2.92 7.68
N ALA A 154 -1.38 4.09 8.24
CA ALA A 154 -2.65 4.27 8.91
C ALA A 154 -3.68 4.78 7.90
N ILE A 155 -4.69 3.96 7.64
CA ILE A 155 -5.74 4.20 6.64
C ILE A 155 -7.01 4.60 7.38
N TYR A 156 -7.31 5.89 7.35
CA TYR A 156 -8.52 6.47 7.93
C TYR A 156 -9.63 6.43 6.89
N SER A 157 -10.76 5.86 7.27
CA SER A 157 -12.00 5.83 6.49
C SER A 157 -13.18 6.30 7.33
N PRO A 158 -14.35 6.59 6.74
CA PRO A 158 -15.55 6.88 7.51
C PRO A 158 -16.02 5.73 8.42
N ALA A 159 -15.61 4.49 8.13
CA ALA A 159 -15.94 3.32 8.94
C ALA A 159 -14.97 3.07 10.09
N GLY A 160 -13.83 3.76 10.13
CA GLY A 160 -12.80 3.58 11.15
C GLY A 160 -11.39 3.63 10.57
N ILE A 161 -10.42 3.21 11.40
CA ILE A 161 -8.99 3.23 11.06
C ILE A 161 -8.50 1.79 10.90
N VAL A 162 -7.76 1.56 9.84
CA VAL A 162 -7.01 0.31 9.63
C VAL A 162 -5.53 0.63 9.62
N VAL A 163 -4.73 -0.16 10.33
CA VAL A 163 -3.28 -0.10 10.26
C VAL A 163 -2.79 -1.27 9.40
N HIS A 164 -2.21 -0.94 8.24
CA HIS A 164 -1.51 -1.88 7.40
C HIS A 164 -0.02 -1.79 7.74
N THR A 165 0.53 -2.80 8.36
CA THR A 165 1.89 -2.76 8.91
C THR A 165 2.97 -2.73 7.83
N GLY A 166 2.65 -3.18 6.62
CA GLY A 166 3.66 -3.59 5.66
C GLY A 166 4.54 -4.68 6.29
N ASP A 167 5.69 -4.89 5.71
CA ASP A 167 6.72 -5.74 6.30
C ASP A 167 7.51 -4.95 7.35
N PHE A 168 7.69 -5.54 8.52
CA PHE A 168 8.46 -4.92 9.58
C PHE A 168 9.25 -5.95 10.38
N LYS A 169 10.30 -5.49 11.03
CA LYS A 169 11.03 -6.24 12.05
C LYS A 169 11.06 -5.47 13.35
N VAL A 170 11.02 -6.18 14.46
CA VAL A 170 11.30 -5.60 15.77
C VAL A 170 12.82 -5.50 15.93
N ASP A 171 13.33 -4.28 15.94
CA ASP A 171 14.75 -3.99 16.05
C ASP A 171 14.95 -2.93 17.13
N TYR A 172 15.57 -3.33 18.24
CA TYR A 172 15.84 -2.44 19.39
C TYR A 172 17.08 -1.57 19.18
N THR A 173 17.92 -1.91 18.20
CA THR A 173 19.16 -1.21 17.88
C THR A 173 19.27 -0.94 16.37
N PRO A 174 18.31 -0.21 15.77
CA PRO A 174 18.29 -0.01 14.34
C PRO A 174 19.51 0.80 13.89
N VAL A 175 20.16 0.36 12.80
CA VAL A 175 21.31 1.05 12.20
C VAL A 175 20.90 2.43 11.66
N PHE A 176 19.65 2.59 11.23
CA PHE A 176 19.11 3.84 10.73
C PHE A 176 17.77 4.20 11.40
N GLY A 177 17.73 5.35 12.05
CA GLY A 177 16.51 5.94 12.60
C GLY A 177 16.17 5.45 14.02
N ALA A 178 14.96 5.82 14.47
CA ALA A 178 14.43 5.42 15.77
C ALA A 178 13.77 4.03 15.72
N VAL A 179 13.64 3.40 16.89
CA VAL A 179 12.84 2.17 17.04
C VAL A 179 11.44 2.39 16.46
N SER A 180 10.94 1.42 15.68
CA SER A 180 9.62 1.49 15.07
C SER A 180 8.51 1.60 16.12
N TYR A 181 7.41 2.25 15.77
CA TYR A 181 6.15 2.22 16.51
C TYR A 181 6.04 2.95 17.85
N THR A 182 6.91 3.88 18.18
CA THR A 182 6.74 4.67 19.42
C THR A 182 5.41 5.43 19.48
N HIS A 183 4.85 5.82 18.32
CA HIS A 183 3.56 6.54 18.28
C HIS A 183 2.34 5.61 18.33
N LEU A 184 2.39 4.42 17.74
CA LEU A 184 1.28 3.47 17.79
C LEU A 184 1.13 2.83 19.19
N ARG A 185 2.25 2.53 19.86
CA ARG A 185 2.21 2.03 21.24
C ARG A 185 1.56 2.99 22.22
N ALA A 186 1.68 4.29 22.02
CA ALA A 186 1.06 5.30 22.88
C ALA A 186 -0.48 5.30 22.80
N HIS A 187 -1.07 4.78 21.73
CA HIS A 187 -2.52 4.67 21.56
C HIS A 187 -3.10 3.32 22.00
N GLU A 188 -2.32 2.25 21.97
CA GLU A 188 -2.78 0.92 22.39
C GLU A 188 -2.83 0.76 23.92
N THR A 189 -2.00 1.47 24.67
CA THR A 189 -1.97 1.38 26.15
C THR A 189 -3.13 2.09 26.85
N VAL A 190 -4.02 2.76 26.14
CA VAL A 190 -5.19 3.45 26.71
C VAL A 190 -6.45 2.57 26.68
N LEU A 191 -6.42 1.43 26.02
CA LEU A 191 -7.58 0.53 25.90
C LEU A 191 -7.53 -0.72 26.80
N ASP A 192 -6.46 -0.91 27.57
CA ASP A 192 -6.28 -2.06 28.48
C ASP A 192 -6.41 -1.70 29.96
N LEU A 193 -7.23 -0.68 30.29
CA LEU A 193 -7.59 -0.32 31.68
C LEU A 193 -9.10 -0.30 31.86
#